data_2f4b62383c90a19a64320c560792e854
#
_entry.id   2f4b62383c90a19a64320c560792e854
#
_cell.length_a   1.000
_cell.length_b   1.000
_cell.length_c   1.000
_cell.angle_alpha   90.00
_cell.angle_beta   90.00
_cell.angle_gamma   90.00
#
_symmetry.space_group_name_H-M   'P 1'
#
loop_
_entity.id
_entity.type
_entity.pdbx_description
1 polymer ?
#
loop_
_entity_poly.entity_id
_entity_poly.type
_entity_poly.pdbx_seq_one_letter_code
_entity_poly.pdbx_strand_id
1 'polypeptide(L)'
;GKHTNISTWHYDSLGRVTRAVCDGKSYEYIYDAYGNLKEKRSNGKRLVSYTHDRAGQITEIRDPEGVCTRYEYDILGRRSRIFNDDGLEVRYGYDALNRISRIHYGNGVETAYTYDGDGNVRTLETRAGENVLISFAYRYDGNGNRTAKAGTQAALGGITSEITAGNNALDLSYAYDVRGQLLEERRNGASVC
;
A
#
# COMPACT_ATOMS: atom_id res chain seq x y z
N GLY A 1 -30.71 -24.17 -15.25
CA GLY A 1 -29.51 -24.92 -15.58
C GLY A 1 -28.47 -24.67 -14.51
N LYS A 2 -27.95 -25.73 -13.89
CA LYS A 2 -26.81 -25.63 -12.96
C LYS A 2 -25.57 -25.29 -13.82
N HIS A 3 -25.01 -24.07 -13.68
CA HIS A 3 -23.68 -23.75 -14.20
C HIS A 3 -22.65 -24.54 -13.37
N THR A 4 -22.16 -25.64 -13.93
CA THR A 4 -20.96 -26.30 -13.38
C THR A 4 -19.76 -25.53 -13.85
N ASN A 5 -19.17 -24.70 -12.94
CA ASN A 5 -17.89 -24.05 -13.18
C ASN A 5 -16.82 -25.14 -13.25
N ILE A 6 -16.42 -25.54 -14.44
CA ILE A 6 -15.32 -26.48 -14.65
C ILE A 6 -14.05 -25.63 -14.79
N SER A 7 -13.14 -25.74 -13.82
CA SER A 7 -11.81 -25.17 -13.90
C SER A 7 -10.81 -26.27 -14.27
N THR A 8 -10.02 -26.03 -15.32
CA THR A 8 -8.96 -26.95 -15.77
C THR A 8 -7.60 -26.26 -15.57
N TRP A 9 -6.64 -27.00 -15.04
CA TRP A 9 -5.29 -26.50 -14.76
C TRP A 9 -4.26 -27.37 -15.49
N HIS A 10 -3.26 -26.72 -16.09
CA HIS A 10 -2.12 -27.37 -16.70
C HIS A 10 -0.85 -26.91 -16.00
N TYR A 11 0.08 -27.81 -15.84
CA TYR A 11 1.33 -27.57 -15.11
C TYR A 11 2.53 -27.94 -15.98
N ASP A 12 3.65 -27.33 -15.71
CA ASP A 12 4.93 -27.76 -16.26
C ASP A 12 5.57 -28.89 -15.42
N SER A 13 6.73 -29.35 -15.83
CA SER A 13 7.47 -30.42 -15.15
C SER A 13 7.95 -30.05 -13.74
N LEU A 14 7.94 -28.74 -13.39
CA LEU A 14 8.28 -28.23 -12.06
C LEU A 14 7.04 -27.98 -11.18
N GLY A 15 5.84 -28.36 -11.67
CA GLY A 15 4.59 -28.18 -10.94
C GLY A 15 4.03 -26.73 -10.97
N ARG A 16 4.54 -25.85 -11.83
CA ARG A 16 4.04 -24.49 -11.95
C ARG A 16 2.86 -24.48 -12.94
N VAL A 17 1.84 -23.66 -12.62
CA VAL A 17 0.67 -23.51 -13.50
C VAL A 17 1.09 -22.80 -14.79
N THR A 18 0.91 -23.45 -15.94
CA THR A 18 1.16 -22.85 -17.27
C THR A 18 -0.13 -22.38 -17.94
N ARG A 19 -1.26 -23.00 -17.61
CA ARG A 19 -2.56 -22.61 -18.15
C ARG A 19 -3.68 -22.91 -17.15
N ALA A 20 -4.66 -22.02 -17.08
CA ALA A 20 -5.90 -22.23 -16.34
C ALA A 20 -7.08 -21.87 -17.24
N VAL A 21 -8.14 -22.67 -17.24
CA VAL A 21 -9.39 -22.37 -17.93
C VAL A 21 -10.51 -22.32 -16.91
N CYS A 22 -11.25 -21.23 -16.87
CA CYS A 22 -12.38 -21.04 -15.97
C CYS A 22 -13.47 -20.29 -16.74
N ASP A 23 -14.70 -20.83 -16.76
CA ASP A 23 -15.87 -20.23 -17.43
C ASP A 23 -15.61 -19.80 -18.89
N GLY A 24 -14.90 -20.63 -19.66
CA GLY A 24 -14.57 -20.37 -21.05
C GLY A 24 -13.46 -19.33 -21.27
N LYS A 25 -12.91 -18.73 -20.21
CA LYS A 25 -11.72 -17.87 -20.28
C LYS A 25 -10.47 -18.68 -20.03
N SER A 26 -9.47 -18.54 -20.89
CA SER A 26 -8.18 -19.19 -20.70
C SER A 26 -7.15 -18.16 -20.24
N TYR A 27 -6.36 -18.54 -19.25
CA TYR A 27 -5.21 -17.80 -18.76
C TYR A 27 -3.95 -18.62 -18.98
N GLU A 28 -2.92 -17.99 -19.48
CA GLU A 28 -1.59 -18.58 -19.70
C GLU A 28 -0.56 -17.85 -18.83
N TYR A 29 0.37 -18.64 -18.27
CA TYR A 29 1.44 -18.16 -17.41
C TYR A 29 2.77 -18.57 -18.02
N ILE A 30 3.59 -17.60 -18.34
CA ILE A 30 4.89 -17.80 -18.98
C ILE A 30 5.96 -17.42 -17.95
N TYR A 31 6.93 -18.29 -17.77
CA TYR A 31 8.03 -18.12 -16.81
C TYR A 31 9.34 -17.84 -17.52
N ASP A 32 10.25 -17.15 -16.83
CA ASP A 32 11.62 -16.97 -17.29
C ASP A 32 12.48 -18.23 -16.96
N ALA A 33 13.75 -18.20 -17.36
CA ALA A 33 14.68 -19.30 -17.13
C ALA A 33 14.98 -19.55 -15.64
N TYR A 34 14.72 -18.59 -14.77
CA TYR A 34 14.91 -18.68 -13.32
C TYR A 34 13.64 -19.12 -12.58
N GLY A 35 12.52 -19.24 -13.31
CA GLY A 35 11.24 -19.68 -12.73
C GLY A 35 10.34 -18.54 -12.27
N ASN A 36 10.71 -17.30 -12.49
CA ASN A 36 9.85 -16.16 -12.17
C ASN A 36 8.76 -16.00 -13.23
N LEU A 37 7.57 -15.56 -12.83
CA LEU A 37 6.49 -15.26 -13.77
C LEU A 37 6.90 -14.06 -14.65
N LYS A 38 7.07 -14.32 -15.96
CA LYS A 38 7.45 -13.31 -16.96
C LYS A 38 6.24 -12.65 -17.61
N GLU A 39 5.17 -13.41 -17.85
CA GLU A 39 4.01 -12.89 -18.58
C GLU A 39 2.75 -13.67 -18.20
N LYS A 40 1.62 -12.95 -18.10
CA LYS A 40 0.29 -13.52 -18.00
C LYS A 40 -0.53 -13.09 -19.21
N ARG A 41 -1.22 -14.04 -19.85
CA ARG A 41 -2.13 -13.81 -20.97
C ARG A 41 -3.55 -14.22 -20.63
N SER A 42 -4.53 -13.67 -21.35
CA SER A 42 -5.91 -14.15 -21.35
C SER A 42 -6.38 -14.26 -22.80
N ASN A 43 -6.86 -15.43 -23.19
CA ASN A 43 -7.28 -15.75 -24.56
C ASN A 43 -6.23 -15.33 -25.61
N GLY A 44 -4.94 -15.61 -25.32
CA GLY A 44 -3.81 -15.29 -26.19
C GLY A 44 -3.34 -13.82 -26.12
N LYS A 45 -4.10 -12.90 -25.50
CA LYS A 45 -3.69 -11.50 -25.35
C LYS A 45 -2.90 -11.30 -24.05
N ARG A 46 -1.80 -10.56 -24.12
CA ARG A 46 -1.03 -10.18 -22.93
C ARG A 46 -1.89 -9.34 -21.97
N LEU A 47 -1.94 -9.71 -20.71
CA LEU A 47 -2.55 -8.94 -19.63
C LEU A 47 -1.50 -8.12 -18.88
N VAL A 48 -0.34 -8.71 -18.65
CA VAL A 48 0.74 -8.08 -17.90
C VAL A 48 2.05 -8.82 -18.18
N SER A 49 3.16 -8.11 -18.18
CA SER A 49 4.51 -8.71 -18.18
C SER A 49 5.35 -8.16 -17.05
N TYR A 50 6.34 -8.95 -16.63
CA TYR A 50 7.22 -8.68 -15.50
C TYR A 50 8.67 -8.85 -15.90
N THR A 51 9.53 -8.01 -15.39
CA THR A 51 10.97 -8.19 -15.41
C THR A 51 11.46 -8.34 -13.98
N HIS A 52 12.44 -9.22 -13.78
CA HIS A 52 12.99 -9.50 -12.46
C HIS A 52 14.51 -9.26 -12.47
N ASP A 53 15.05 -8.92 -11.32
CA ASP A 53 16.49 -8.92 -11.09
C ASP A 53 17.01 -10.35 -10.77
N ARG A 54 18.30 -10.45 -10.47
CA ARG A 54 18.94 -11.75 -10.12
C ARG A 54 18.47 -12.31 -8.78
N ALA A 55 17.88 -11.49 -7.92
CA ALA A 55 17.32 -11.92 -6.64
C ALA A 55 15.84 -12.35 -6.77
N GLY A 56 15.25 -12.27 -7.98
CA GLY A 56 13.85 -12.58 -8.24
C GLY A 56 12.88 -11.45 -7.86
N GLN A 57 13.39 -10.26 -7.57
CA GLN A 57 12.56 -9.10 -7.27
C GLN A 57 12.04 -8.46 -8.58
N ILE A 58 10.78 -8.06 -8.60
CA ILE A 58 10.18 -7.42 -9.78
C ILE A 58 10.79 -6.03 -9.96
N THR A 59 11.48 -5.79 -11.09
CA THR A 59 12.04 -4.50 -11.47
C THR A 59 11.15 -3.72 -12.43
N GLU A 60 10.26 -4.41 -13.16
CA GLU A 60 9.34 -3.77 -14.09
C GLU A 60 8.04 -4.55 -14.18
N ILE A 61 6.92 -3.82 -14.21
CA ILE A 61 5.59 -4.33 -14.59
C ILE A 61 5.11 -3.51 -15.76
N ARG A 62 4.69 -4.20 -16.84
CA ARG A 62 4.14 -3.57 -18.04
C ARG A 62 2.72 -4.08 -18.28
N ASP A 63 1.78 -3.15 -18.40
CA ASP A 63 0.39 -3.44 -18.71
C ASP A 63 0.17 -3.78 -20.20
N PRO A 64 -1.06 -4.12 -20.65
CA PRO A 64 -1.36 -4.43 -22.03
C PRO A 64 -1.13 -3.24 -22.98
N GLU A 65 -1.38 -2.03 -22.52
CA GLU A 65 -1.27 -0.77 -23.26
C GLU A 65 0.20 -0.32 -23.43
N GLY A 66 1.11 -0.94 -22.67
CA GLY A 66 2.55 -0.68 -22.72
C GLY A 66 3.04 0.27 -21.63
N VAL A 67 2.16 0.77 -20.76
CA VAL A 67 2.56 1.57 -19.59
C VAL A 67 3.46 0.73 -18.69
N CYS A 68 4.58 1.31 -18.31
CA CYS A 68 5.63 0.62 -17.58
C CYS A 68 5.84 1.24 -16.22
N THR A 69 5.63 0.44 -15.16
CA THR A 69 5.98 0.80 -13.79
C THR A 69 7.27 0.09 -13.39
N ARG A 70 8.26 0.86 -12.94
CA ARG A 70 9.59 0.37 -12.54
C ARG A 70 9.77 0.44 -11.04
N TYR A 71 10.56 -0.48 -10.52
CA TYR A 71 10.84 -0.66 -9.11
C TYR A 71 12.35 -0.75 -8.88
N GLU A 72 12.85 0.02 -7.93
CA GLU A 72 14.22 -0.07 -7.45
C GLU A 72 14.23 -0.54 -5.99
N TYR A 73 15.30 -1.21 -5.63
CA TYR A 73 15.49 -1.76 -4.29
C TYR A 73 16.82 -1.26 -3.72
N ASP A 74 16.88 -1.16 -2.40
CA ASP A 74 18.11 -0.87 -1.71
C ASP A 74 18.95 -2.15 -1.51
N ILE A 75 20.14 -1.99 -0.91
CA ILE A 75 21.07 -3.11 -0.69
C ILE A 75 20.51 -4.21 0.23
N LEU A 76 19.48 -3.89 1.02
CA LEU A 76 18.79 -4.86 1.89
C LEU A 76 17.58 -5.51 1.18
N GLY A 77 17.36 -5.22 -0.11
CA GLY A 77 16.25 -5.74 -0.89
C GLY A 77 14.91 -5.08 -0.58
N ARG A 78 14.88 -3.95 0.12
CA ARG A 78 13.67 -3.18 0.39
C ARG A 78 13.39 -2.24 -0.77
N ARG A 79 12.12 -2.03 -1.11
CA ARG A 79 11.74 -1.11 -2.19
C ARG A 79 12.17 0.32 -1.88
N SER A 80 13.06 0.89 -2.69
CA SER A 80 13.56 2.26 -2.53
C SER A 80 12.84 3.25 -3.43
N ARG A 81 12.35 2.82 -4.61
CA ARG A 81 11.69 3.70 -5.56
C ARG A 81 10.66 2.96 -6.42
N ILE A 82 9.56 3.65 -6.75
CA ILE A 82 8.58 3.27 -7.78
C ILE A 82 8.46 4.46 -8.73
N PHE A 83 8.51 4.22 -10.03
CA PHE A 83 8.38 5.30 -11.01
C PHE A 83 7.89 4.79 -12.36
N ASN A 84 7.35 5.68 -13.19
CA ASN A 84 6.98 5.42 -14.57
C ASN A 84 7.33 6.61 -15.47
N ASP A 85 7.13 6.44 -16.79
CA ASP A 85 7.42 7.48 -17.78
C ASP A 85 6.36 8.60 -17.79
N ASP A 86 5.20 8.40 -17.16
CA ASP A 86 4.09 9.38 -17.03
C ASP A 86 4.26 10.35 -15.84
N GLY A 87 5.40 10.30 -15.16
CA GLY A 87 5.73 11.20 -14.06
C GLY A 87 5.32 10.70 -12.67
N LEU A 88 4.78 9.47 -12.56
CA LEU A 88 4.65 8.84 -11.25
C LEU A 88 6.04 8.65 -10.66
N GLU A 89 6.25 9.12 -9.45
CA GLU A 89 7.44 8.81 -8.67
C GLU A 89 7.11 8.73 -7.18
N VAL A 90 7.59 7.66 -6.53
CA VAL A 90 7.53 7.48 -5.08
C VAL A 90 8.87 6.94 -4.61
N ARG A 91 9.45 7.56 -3.58
CA ARG A 91 10.70 7.10 -2.93
C ARG A 91 10.44 6.77 -1.48
N TYR A 92 11.06 5.70 -1.01
CA TYR A 92 10.91 5.20 0.35
C TYR A 92 12.21 5.34 1.12
N GLY A 93 12.14 5.90 2.34
CA GLY A 93 13.20 5.89 3.33
C GLY A 93 12.81 4.98 4.50
N TYR A 94 13.80 4.35 5.11
CA TYR A 94 13.61 3.39 6.20
C TYR A 94 14.41 3.80 7.44
N ASP A 95 13.91 3.43 8.61
CA ASP A 95 14.67 3.56 9.85
C ASP A 95 15.61 2.35 10.07
N ALA A 96 16.37 2.40 11.16
CA ALA A 96 17.32 1.34 11.52
C ALA A 96 16.65 -0.03 11.82
N LEU A 97 15.34 -0.06 12.07
CA LEU A 97 14.54 -1.27 12.30
C LEU A 97 13.79 -1.72 11.04
N ASN A 98 14.17 -1.22 9.86
CA ASN A 98 13.58 -1.56 8.57
C ASN A 98 12.10 -1.13 8.40
N ARG A 99 11.60 -0.19 9.18
CA ARG A 99 10.26 0.39 9.06
C ARG A 99 10.32 1.61 8.16
N ILE A 100 9.26 1.88 7.38
CA ILE A 100 9.18 3.08 6.54
C ILE A 100 9.20 4.31 7.44
N SER A 101 10.26 5.13 7.35
CA SER A 101 10.36 6.40 8.07
C SER A 101 9.92 7.59 7.23
N ARG A 102 9.97 7.47 5.89
CA ARG A 102 9.69 8.56 4.96
C ARG A 102 9.20 8.05 3.61
N ILE A 103 8.25 8.77 3.03
CA ILE A 103 7.79 8.56 1.65
C ILE A 103 7.83 9.92 0.95
N HIS A 104 8.58 10.02 -0.15
CA HIS A 104 8.56 11.17 -1.03
C HIS A 104 7.75 10.86 -2.28
N TYR A 105 6.88 11.77 -2.67
CA TYR A 105 6.08 11.70 -3.89
C TYR A 105 6.64 12.67 -4.93
N GLY A 106 6.60 12.32 -6.21
CA GLY A 106 7.12 13.13 -7.31
C GLY A 106 6.50 14.52 -7.45
N ASN A 107 5.34 14.75 -6.86
CA ASN A 107 4.69 16.06 -6.79
C ASN A 107 5.22 16.97 -5.65
N GLY A 108 6.30 16.57 -4.97
CA GLY A 108 6.92 17.34 -3.87
C GLY A 108 6.25 17.16 -2.51
N VAL A 109 5.26 16.28 -2.40
CA VAL A 109 4.69 15.91 -1.11
C VAL A 109 5.60 14.89 -0.42
N GLU A 110 5.73 15.00 0.90
CA GLU A 110 6.46 14.07 1.75
C GLU A 110 5.59 13.61 2.92
N THR A 111 5.66 12.33 3.26
CA THR A 111 5.07 11.80 4.50
C THR A 111 6.19 11.20 5.36
N ALA A 112 6.28 11.63 6.62
CA ALA A 112 7.22 11.14 7.61
C ALA A 112 6.50 10.37 8.71
N TYR A 113 7.14 9.30 9.21
CA TYR A 113 6.64 8.45 10.28
C TYR A 113 7.66 8.37 11.40
N THR A 114 7.17 8.38 12.65
CA THR A 114 7.95 7.93 13.80
C THR A 114 7.22 6.79 14.49
N TYR A 115 7.94 6.03 15.27
CA TYR A 115 7.43 4.83 15.91
C TYR A 115 7.73 4.85 17.41
N ASP A 116 6.91 4.15 18.18
CA ASP A 116 7.19 3.87 19.59
C ASP A 116 8.12 2.64 19.74
N GLY A 117 8.42 2.26 20.99
CA GLY A 117 9.28 1.12 21.29
C GLY A 117 8.74 -0.23 20.85
N ASP A 118 7.41 -0.36 20.76
CA ASP A 118 6.72 -1.58 20.35
C ASP A 118 6.49 -1.67 18.83
N GLY A 119 6.89 -0.62 18.08
CA GLY A 119 6.81 -0.58 16.62
C GLY A 119 5.51 0.02 16.08
N ASN A 120 4.63 0.54 16.91
CA ASN A 120 3.44 1.23 16.48
C ASN A 120 3.77 2.64 15.97
N VAL A 121 3.02 3.15 14.98
CA VAL A 121 3.19 4.51 14.46
C VAL A 121 2.87 5.53 15.56
N ARG A 122 3.88 6.24 16.05
CA ARG A 122 3.73 7.30 17.04
C ARG A 122 3.28 8.61 16.43
N THR A 123 3.89 9.01 15.31
CA THR A 123 3.48 10.21 14.55
C THR A 123 3.47 9.93 13.07
N LEU A 124 2.58 10.63 12.37
CA LEU A 124 2.52 10.73 10.92
C LEU A 124 2.42 12.21 10.56
N GLU A 125 3.29 12.69 9.68
CA GLU A 125 3.22 14.04 9.17
C GLU A 125 3.37 14.05 7.64
N THR A 126 2.45 14.74 6.95
CA THR A 126 2.52 14.95 5.50
C THR A 126 2.68 16.43 5.22
N ARG A 127 3.65 16.77 4.38
CA ARG A 127 4.00 18.15 3.98
C ARG A 127 4.03 18.31 2.46
N ALA A 128 3.73 19.54 2.02
CA ALA A 128 4.05 20.02 0.68
C ALA A 128 4.98 21.23 0.84
N GLY A 129 6.27 21.04 0.64
CA GLY A 129 7.29 22.02 1.03
C GLY A 129 7.26 22.32 2.53
N GLU A 130 7.11 23.60 2.91
CA GLU A 130 6.99 24.02 4.31
C GLU A 130 5.57 23.85 4.89
N ASN A 131 4.57 23.64 4.04
CA ASN A 131 3.17 23.55 4.47
C ASN A 131 2.85 22.15 5.02
N VAL A 132 2.43 22.07 6.28
CA VAL A 132 1.90 20.85 6.88
C VAL A 132 0.47 20.63 6.39
N LEU A 133 0.24 19.53 5.69
CA LEU A 133 -1.08 19.12 5.20
C LEU A 133 -1.81 18.24 6.22
N ILE A 134 -1.09 17.34 6.84
CA ILE A 134 -1.59 16.38 7.84
C ILE A 134 -0.52 16.22 8.92
N SER A 135 -0.95 16.24 10.19
CA SER A 135 -0.09 15.92 11.31
C SER A 135 -0.92 15.18 12.35
N PHE A 136 -0.59 13.92 12.63
CA PHE A 136 -1.25 13.10 13.62
C PHE A 136 -0.25 12.50 14.61
N ALA A 137 -0.65 12.43 15.88
CA ALA A 137 0.01 11.68 16.93
C ALA A 137 -0.95 10.59 17.46
N TYR A 138 -0.41 9.42 17.71
CA TYR A 138 -1.16 8.25 18.16
C TYR A 138 -0.64 7.75 19.50
N ARG A 139 -1.53 7.15 20.29
CA ARG A 139 -1.21 6.42 21.50
C ARG A 139 -1.84 5.03 21.46
N TYR A 140 -1.19 4.10 22.13
CA TYR A 140 -1.60 2.69 22.14
C TYR A 140 -1.60 2.16 23.56
N ASP A 141 -2.37 1.12 23.82
CA ASP A 141 -2.31 0.31 25.05
C ASP A 141 -1.22 -0.77 24.92
N GLY A 142 -1.01 -1.53 26.00
CA GLY A 142 -0.02 -2.61 26.04
C GLY A 142 -0.32 -3.79 25.09
N ASN A 143 -1.51 -3.86 24.48
CA ASN A 143 -1.90 -4.86 23.50
C ASN A 143 -1.75 -4.34 22.05
N GLY A 144 -1.31 -3.08 21.86
CA GLY A 144 -1.18 -2.45 20.56
C GLY A 144 -2.49 -1.87 20.01
N ASN A 145 -3.58 -1.81 20.79
CA ASN A 145 -4.80 -1.15 20.37
C ASN A 145 -4.62 0.36 20.47
N ARG A 146 -5.05 1.11 19.45
CA ARG A 146 -4.91 2.58 19.43
C ARG A 146 -5.89 3.23 20.39
N THR A 147 -5.39 3.85 21.46
CA THR A 147 -6.21 4.52 22.49
C THR A 147 -6.46 5.99 22.20
N ALA A 148 -5.60 6.65 21.40
CA ALA A 148 -5.83 8.03 21.00
C ALA A 148 -5.25 8.36 19.62
N LYS A 149 -5.88 9.33 18.97
CA LYS A 149 -5.39 10.02 17.78
C LYS A 149 -5.63 11.51 17.93
N ALA A 150 -4.60 12.32 17.92
CA ALA A 150 -4.68 13.77 17.98
C ALA A 150 -3.91 14.39 16.81
N GLY A 151 -4.35 15.53 16.28
CA GLY A 151 -3.63 16.23 15.24
C GLY A 151 -4.49 17.17 14.40
N THR A 152 -3.92 17.54 13.25
CA THR A 152 -4.54 18.50 12.31
C THR A 152 -4.53 17.94 10.90
N GLN A 153 -5.50 18.36 10.10
CA GLN A 153 -5.56 18.10 8.67
C GLN A 153 -5.96 19.40 7.98
N ALA A 154 -5.19 19.83 6.98
CA ALA A 154 -5.56 20.96 6.15
C ALA A 154 -6.83 20.64 5.36
N ALA A 155 -7.72 21.62 5.23
CA ALA A 155 -8.88 21.50 4.37
C ALA A 155 -8.39 21.39 2.91
N LEU A 156 -8.66 20.24 2.27
CA LEU A 156 -8.46 20.09 0.83
C LEU A 156 -9.59 20.87 0.13
N GLY A 157 -9.26 22.01 -0.47
CA GLY A 157 -10.22 22.82 -1.20
C GLY A 157 -10.94 21.99 -2.27
N GLY A 158 -12.26 21.81 -2.13
CA GLY A 158 -13.12 21.19 -3.13
C GLY A 158 -13.95 20.00 -2.68
N ILE A 159 -13.73 19.40 -1.51
CA ILE A 159 -14.64 18.39 -0.94
C ILE A 159 -15.41 19.07 0.19
N THR A 160 -16.58 19.59 -0.16
CA THR A 160 -17.54 20.15 0.78
C THR A 160 -18.22 19.04 1.58
N SER A 161 -17.70 18.76 2.75
CA SER A 161 -18.50 18.38 3.91
C SER A 161 -17.83 19.00 5.13
N GLU A 162 -18.36 20.15 5.55
CA GLU A 162 -18.21 20.76 6.88
C GLU A 162 -16.85 20.67 7.59
N ILE A 163 -15.76 21.00 6.88
CA ILE A 163 -14.49 21.33 7.52
C ILE A 163 -14.27 22.81 7.23
N THR A 164 -14.84 23.65 8.08
CA THR A 164 -14.59 25.10 8.09
C THR A 164 -13.10 25.38 8.14
N ALA A 165 -12.65 26.37 7.35
CA ALA A 165 -11.28 26.88 7.35
C ALA A 165 -10.87 27.31 8.76
N GLY A 166 -10.15 26.46 9.44
CA GLY A 166 -9.54 26.63 10.74
C GLY A 166 -8.72 25.39 10.99
N ASN A 167 -7.58 25.50 11.66
CA ASN A 167 -6.78 24.36 12.11
C ASN A 167 -7.70 23.37 12.83
N ASN A 168 -8.27 22.42 12.12
CA ASN A 168 -9.17 21.42 12.70
C ASN A 168 -8.34 20.44 13.51
N ALA A 169 -8.12 20.79 14.77
CA ALA A 169 -7.59 19.87 15.75
C ALA A 169 -8.60 18.72 15.89
N LEU A 170 -8.16 17.52 15.57
CA LEU A 170 -8.90 16.29 15.78
C LEU A 170 -8.33 15.61 17.03
N ASP A 171 -9.19 15.39 18.01
CA ASP A 171 -8.84 14.58 19.19
C ASP A 171 -9.84 13.41 19.27
N LEU A 172 -9.33 12.21 19.05
CA LEU A 172 -10.10 10.97 19.13
C LEU A 172 -9.53 10.10 20.24
N SER A 173 -10.39 9.55 21.06
CA SER A 173 -10.04 8.54 22.04
C SER A 173 -10.87 7.28 21.83
N TYR A 174 -10.29 6.15 22.15
CA TYR A 174 -10.88 4.82 21.93
C TYR A 174 -10.76 3.99 23.22
N ALA A 175 -11.82 3.26 23.56
CA ALA A 175 -11.80 2.28 24.62
C ALA A 175 -12.11 0.88 24.06
N TYR A 176 -11.44 -0.12 24.61
CA TYR A 176 -11.56 -1.51 24.17
C TYR A 176 -11.90 -2.42 25.33
N ASP A 177 -12.56 -3.54 25.04
CA ASP A 177 -12.76 -4.62 26.02
C ASP A 177 -11.47 -5.47 26.16
N VAL A 178 -11.53 -6.44 27.06
CA VAL A 178 -10.40 -7.37 27.32
C VAL A 178 -10.04 -8.27 26.12
N ARG A 179 -10.90 -8.33 25.09
CA ARG A 179 -10.70 -9.09 23.86
C ARG A 179 -10.18 -8.21 22.72
N GLY A 180 -9.95 -6.89 22.96
CA GLY A 180 -9.54 -5.92 21.95
C GLY A 180 -10.68 -5.44 21.05
N GLN A 181 -11.95 -5.64 21.42
CA GLN A 181 -13.09 -5.13 20.68
C GLN A 181 -13.36 -3.68 21.10
N LEU A 182 -13.59 -2.80 20.10
CA LEU A 182 -13.88 -1.38 20.34
C LEU A 182 -15.20 -1.24 21.11
N LEU A 183 -15.16 -0.60 22.27
CA LEU A 183 -16.32 -0.30 23.11
C LEU A 183 -16.83 1.12 22.89
N GLU A 184 -15.93 2.08 22.72
CA GLU A 184 -16.28 3.49 22.62
C GLU A 184 -15.29 4.25 21.75
N GLU A 185 -15.82 5.19 20.95
CA GLU A 185 -15.05 6.23 20.28
C GLU A 185 -15.58 7.59 20.76
N ARG A 186 -14.67 8.50 21.14
CA ARG A 186 -14.99 9.88 21.48
C ARG A 186 -14.25 10.81 20.53
N ARG A 187 -14.93 11.84 20.06
CA ARG A 187 -14.36 12.91 19.23
C ARG A 187 -14.46 14.23 19.99
N ASN A 188 -13.31 14.88 20.21
CA ASN A 188 -13.21 16.13 20.97
C ASN A 188 -13.94 16.05 22.32
N GLY A 189 -13.82 14.88 23.01
CA GLY A 189 -14.46 14.61 24.31
C GLY A 189 -15.93 14.15 24.26
N ALA A 190 -16.60 14.22 23.11
CA ALA A 190 -17.96 13.70 22.93
C ALA A 190 -17.98 12.27 22.41
N SER A 191 -18.85 11.41 22.96
CA SER A 191 -19.07 10.06 22.44
C SER A 191 -19.69 10.11 21.04
N VAL A 192 -19.19 9.27 20.12
CA VAL A 192 -19.63 9.20 18.71
C VAL A 192 -20.47 7.95 18.44
N CYS A 193 -20.45 6.97 19.38
CA CYS A 193 -21.25 5.74 19.35
C CYS A 193 -21.95 5.52 20.66
#